data_56032c2002c847bb33251b16f181b943
#
_entry.id   56032c2002c847bb33251b16f181b943
#
_cell.length_a   1.000
_cell.length_b   1.000
_cell.length_c   1.000
_cell.angle_alpha   90.00
_cell.angle_beta   90.00
_cell.angle_gamma   90.00
#
_symmetry.space_group_name_H-M   'P 1'
#
loop_
_entity.id
_entity.type
_entity.pdbx_description
1 polymer ?
#
loop_
_entity_poly.entity_id
_entity_poly.type
_entity_poly.pdbx_seq_one_letter_code
_entity_poly.pdbx_strand_id
1 'polypeptide(L)'
;LNAEQTQRFKDLGLDWQDARAEVEKLLGKNSDISSHRSEHYELLMAISKQHQPKRILEIGTAEGDFTVFLATVFPDAEIETIDLPASDPRFWNATTELSNPKKAKVSTSDVQQRDAKLREFSSISFRETNSLALTFQESDKYDLIWVDGDHTYPVVSIDIANALRLLNVGGMLGFDDIYETPQTNYQWVGQESYETLVQFKNAGLIDFKLILKKLFREKNYNKKSQKFIAIATRVK
;
A
#
# COMPACT_ATOMS: atom_id res chain seq x y z
N LEU A 1 -7.17 -15.81 13.86
CA LEU A 1 -6.55 -14.80 13.00
C LEU A 1 -5.06 -15.10 12.75
N ASN A 2 -4.23 -15.30 13.79
CA ASN A 2 -2.80 -15.57 13.59
C ASN A 2 -2.54 -16.84 12.75
N ALA A 3 -3.25 -17.95 13.01
CA ALA A 3 -3.13 -19.16 12.21
C ALA A 3 -3.60 -18.94 10.75
N GLU A 4 -4.64 -18.16 10.57
CA GLU A 4 -5.14 -17.77 9.24
C GLU A 4 -4.10 -16.91 8.52
N GLN A 5 -3.53 -15.90 9.18
CA GLN A 5 -2.50 -15.06 8.60
C GLN A 5 -1.25 -15.85 8.22
N THR A 6 -0.80 -16.74 9.12
CA THR A 6 0.31 -17.64 8.82
C THR A 6 0.05 -18.47 7.56
N GLN A 7 -1.18 -18.98 7.40
CA GLN A 7 -1.52 -19.77 6.21
C GLN A 7 -1.53 -18.91 4.95
N ARG A 8 -2.09 -17.69 5.00
CA ARG A 8 -2.12 -16.75 3.88
C ARG A 8 -0.71 -16.38 3.40
N PHE A 9 0.24 -16.17 4.32
CA PHE A 9 1.64 -15.94 3.97
C PHE A 9 2.30 -17.18 3.36
N LYS A 10 2.04 -18.37 3.92
CA LYS A 10 2.53 -19.63 3.33
C LYS A 10 2.02 -19.87 1.92
N ASP A 11 0.78 -19.50 1.63
CA ASP A 11 0.21 -19.58 0.28
C ASP A 11 0.91 -18.65 -0.73
N LEU A 12 1.61 -17.62 -0.24
CA LEU A 12 2.51 -16.75 -0.99
C LEU A 12 3.97 -17.25 -1.01
N GLY A 13 4.28 -18.33 -0.31
CA GLY A 13 5.65 -18.82 -0.11
C GLY A 13 6.45 -17.99 0.90
N LEU A 14 5.78 -17.19 1.74
CA LEU A 14 6.38 -16.27 2.70
C LEU A 14 6.28 -16.80 4.14
N ASP A 15 7.19 -16.36 5.01
CA ASP A 15 7.17 -16.62 6.45
C ASP A 15 6.73 -15.39 7.24
N TRP A 16 5.50 -15.41 7.73
CA TRP A 16 4.93 -14.33 8.51
C TRP A 16 5.58 -14.16 9.89
N GLN A 17 5.90 -15.26 10.57
CA GLN A 17 6.42 -15.20 11.93
C GLN A 17 7.83 -14.61 11.96
N ASP A 18 8.66 -15.03 11.02
CA ASP A 18 10.01 -14.51 10.85
C ASP A 18 9.98 -13.02 10.44
N ALA A 19 9.14 -12.66 9.47
CA ALA A 19 8.97 -11.27 9.07
C ALA A 19 8.48 -10.38 10.23
N ARG A 20 7.54 -10.87 11.04
CA ARG A 20 7.03 -10.16 12.20
C ARG A 20 8.12 -9.91 13.25
N ALA A 21 8.95 -10.89 13.52
CA ALA A 21 10.07 -10.75 14.47
C ALA A 21 11.07 -9.67 13.99
N GLU A 22 11.37 -9.62 12.69
CA GLU A 22 12.26 -8.61 12.13
C GLU A 22 11.63 -7.20 12.14
N VAL A 23 10.35 -7.08 11.81
CA VAL A 23 9.64 -5.79 11.89
C VAL A 23 9.57 -5.28 13.34
N GLU A 24 9.31 -6.15 14.32
CA GLU A 24 9.33 -5.79 15.74
C GLU A 24 10.73 -5.35 16.21
N LYS A 25 11.78 -5.94 15.66
CA LYS A 25 13.16 -5.54 15.93
C LYS A 25 13.48 -4.18 15.31
N LEU A 26 13.04 -3.95 14.07
CA LEU A 26 13.28 -2.72 13.33
C LEU A 26 12.56 -1.52 13.93
N LEU A 27 11.28 -1.67 14.25
CA LEU A 27 10.42 -0.59 14.73
C LEU A 27 10.44 -0.42 16.27
N GLY A 28 11.05 -1.36 17.00
CA GLY A 28 11.10 -1.39 18.47
C GLY A 28 9.83 -1.98 19.09
N LYS A 29 10.01 -2.69 20.23
CA LYS A 29 8.91 -3.38 20.93
C LYS A 29 7.87 -2.43 21.56
N ASN A 30 8.22 -1.17 21.78
CA ASN A 30 7.40 -0.14 22.45
C ASN A 30 6.76 0.86 21.47
N SER A 31 6.83 0.62 20.18
CA SER A 31 6.04 1.43 19.27
C SER A 31 4.56 1.12 19.55
N ASP A 32 3.76 2.16 19.82
CA ASP A 32 2.28 2.08 19.92
C ASP A 32 1.61 1.46 18.68
N ILE A 33 2.42 1.08 17.74
CA ILE A 33 2.17 0.35 16.50
C ILE A 33 1.54 -1.03 16.78
N SER A 34 1.75 -1.63 17.99
CA SER A 34 1.36 -3.03 18.23
C SER A 34 -0.14 -3.32 18.22
N SER A 35 -1.01 -2.34 18.44
CA SER A 35 -2.47 -2.54 18.49
C SER A 35 -3.22 -2.11 17.23
N HIS A 36 -2.61 -1.29 16.38
CA HIS A 36 -3.24 -0.70 15.19
C HIS A 36 -2.40 -0.87 13.90
N ARG A 37 -1.25 -1.54 14.00
CA ARG A 37 -0.33 -1.71 12.88
C ARG A 37 -0.96 -2.50 11.74
N SER A 38 -0.70 -2.04 10.53
CA SER A 38 -1.06 -2.74 9.31
C SER A 38 -0.02 -3.82 8.99
N GLU A 39 -0.45 -4.99 8.57
CA GLU A 39 0.39 -6.14 8.20
C GLU A 39 1.19 -5.93 6.89
N HIS A 40 1.08 -4.77 6.25
CA HIS A 40 1.89 -4.45 5.07
C HIS A 40 3.40 -4.39 5.39
N TYR A 41 3.76 -4.04 6.64
CA TYR A 41 5.15 -4.06 7.09
C TYR A 41 5.71 -5.49 7.10
N GLU A 42 4.96 -6.44 7.67
CA GLU A 42 5.35 -7.85 7.67
C GLU A 42 5.39 -8.44 6.27
N LEU A 43 4.44 -8.05 5.42
CA LEU A 43 4.39 -8.51 4.04
C LEU A 43 5.64 -8.08 3.28
N LEU A 44 5.99 -6.81 3.33
CA LEU A 44 7.16 -6.29 2.61
C LEU A 44 8.47 -6.80 3.20
N MET A 45 8.55 -6.96 4.53
CA MET A 45 9.69 -7.59 5.17
C MET A 45 9.86 -9.06 4.70
N ALA A 46 8.77 -9.83 4.59
CA ALA A 46 8.83 -11.19 4.07
C ALA A 46 9.22 -11.21 2.58
N ILE A 47 8.68 -10.30 1.77
CA ILE A 47 9.04 -10.16 0.36
C ILE A 47 10.51 -9.82 0.21
N SER A 48 11.06 -8.90 1.00
CA SER A 48 12.45 -8.45 0.90
C SER A 48 13.47 -9.57 1.11
N LYS A 49 13.09 -10.65 1.80
CA LYS A 49 13.95 -11.82 2.00
C LYS A 49 14.09 -12.71 0.76
N GLN A 50 13.17 -12.61 -0.17
CA GLN A 50 13.11 -13.46 -1.36
C GLN A 50 13.26 -12.68 -2.67
N HIS A 51 12.87 -11.42 -2.68
CA HIS A 51 12.84 -10.56 -3.85
C HIS A 51 13.56 -9.25 -3.54
N GLN A 52 14.40 -8.82 -4.47
CA GLN A 52 15.15 -7.57 -4.38
C GLN A 52 14.79 -6.68 -5.58
N PRO A 53 13.63 -5.98 -5.51
CA PRO A 53 13.24 -5.04 -6.55
C PRO A 53 14.32 -3.96 -6.70
N LYS A 54 14.61 -3.55 -7.93
CA LYS A 54 15.54 -2.45 -8.19
C LYS A 54 14.81 -1.12 -8.37
N ARG A 55 13.57 -1.17 -8.84
CA ARG A 55 12.73 0.03 -8.98
C ARG A 55 11.35 -0.22 -8.37
N ILE A 56 10.97 0.68 -7.48
CA ILE A 56 9.69 0.63 -6.75
C ILE A 56 8.91 1.90 -7.08
N LEU A 57 7.60 1.76 -7.36
CA LEU A 57 6.66 2.86 -7.42
C LEU A 57 5.66 2.75 -6.27
N GLU A 58 5.47 3.83 -5.55
CA GLU A 58 4.38 3.99 -4.59
C GLU A 58 3.39 5.03 -5.09
N ILE A 59 2.10 4.68 -5.11
CA ILE A 59 1.00 5.60 -5.42
C ILE A 59 0.26 5.90 -4.11
N GLY A 60 0.43 7.12 -3.59
CA GLY A 60 -0.07 7.55 -2.27
C GLY A 60 1.04 7.60 -1.23
N THR A 61 1.70 8.76 -1.11
CA THR A 61 2.82 8.98 -0.17
C THR A 61 2.35 9.30 1.25
N ALA A 62 1.24 10.00 1.38
CA ALA A 62 0.70 10.52 2.65
C ALA A 62 1.78 11.20 3.53
N GLU A 63 2.02 10.71 4.76
CA GLU A 63 3.05 11.21 5.67
C GLU A 63 4.46 10.68 5.36
N GLY A 64 4.62 9.79 4.37
CA GLY A 64 5.91 9.24 3.91
C GLY A 64 6.51 8.16 4.80
N ASP A 65 5.84 7.72 5.87
CA ASP A 65 6.37 6.68 6.77
C ASP A 65 6.52 5.34 6.07
N PHE A 66 5.58 5.00 5.20
CA PHE A 66 5.64 3.78 4.43
C PHE A 66 6.71 3.84 3.35
N THR A 67 6.89 4.99 2.68
CA THR A 67 7.99 5.22 1.73
C THR A 67 9.35 5.00 2.38
N VAL A 68 9.55 5.55 3.60
CA VAL A 68 10.80 5.35 4.38
C VAL A 68 10.98 3.88 4.76
N PHE A 69 9.90 3.18 5.10
CA PHE A 69 9.98 1.75 5.37
C PHE A 69 10.38 0.97 4.11
N LEU A 70 9.84 1.30 2.94
CA LEU A 70 10.28 0.71 1.66
C LEU A 70 11.79 0.90 1.45
N ALA A 71 12.31 2.13 1.64
CA ALA A 71 13.75 2.40 1.52
C ALA A 71 14.60 1.64 2.54
N THR A 72 14.04 1.36 3.72
CA THR A 72 14.73 0.62 4.77
C THR A 72 14.82 -0.88 4.45
N VAL A 73 13.76 -1.48 3.92
CA VAL A 73 13.73 -2.92 3.65
C VAL A 73 14.26 -3.29 2.26
N PHE A 74 14.33 -2.31 1.34
CA PHE A 74 14.90 -2.45 0.00
C PHE A 74 16.01 -1.40 -0.23
N PRO A 75 17.14 -1.49 0.47
CA PRO A 75 18.16 -0.43 0.49
C PRO A 75 18.85 -0.19 -0.87
N ASP A 76 18.78 -1.18 -1.77
CA ASP A 76 19.35 -1.09 -3.12
C ASP A 76 18.32 -0.68 -4.20
N ALA A 77 17.09 -0.36 -3.80
CA ALA A 77 16.03 0.02 -4.73
C ALA A 77 16.00 1.54 -4.93
N GLU A 78 15.72 1.95 -6.16
CA GLU A 78 15.24 3.31 -6.46
C GLU A 78 13.74 3.35 -6.24
N ILE A 79 13.29 4.27 -5.39
CA ILE A 79 11.88 4.41 -5.00
C ILE A 79 11.35 5.72 -5.56
N GLU A 80 10.38 5.62 -6.44
CA GLU A 80 9.54 6.76 -6.81
C GLU A 80 8.25 6.69 -5.99
N THR A 81 7.91 7.77 -5.31
CA THR A 81 6.62 7.91 -4.63
C THR A 81 5.88 9.13 -5.15
N ILE A 82 4.59 8.99 -5.37
CA ILE A 82 3.75 10.06 -5.91
C ILE A 82 2.55 10.33 -5.02
N ASP A 83 2.19 11.61 -4.92
CA ASP A 83 0.96 12.03 -4.26
C ASP A 83 0.40 13.28 -4.94
N LEU A 84 -0.86 13.61 -4.65
CA LEU A 84 -1.47 14.84 -5.11
C LEU A 84 -0.65 16.06 -4.65
N PRO A 85 -0.52 17.08 -5.50
CA PRO A 85 0.07 18.35 -5.05
C PRO A 85 -0.64 18.90 -3.82
N ALA A 86 0.11 19.48 -2.91
CA ALA A 86 -0.47 20.18 -1.75
C ALA A 86 -1.41 21.35 -2.15
N SER A 87 -1.37 21.81 -3.40
CA SER A 87 -2.31 22.76 -3.97
C SER A 87 -3.64 22.14 -4.41
N ASP A 88 -3.73 20.81 -4.52
CA ASP A 88 -4.97 20.11 -4.89
C ASP A 88 -5.91 20.04 -3.67
N PRO A 89 -7.16 20.54 -3.78
CA PRO A 89 -8.10 20.48 -2.65
C PRO A 89 -8.39 19.07 -2.14
N ARG A 90 -8.27 18.04 -2.99
CA ARG A 90 -8.49 16.64 -2.61
C ARG A 90 -7.41 16.12 -1.68
N PHE A 91 -6.17 16.60 -1.82
CA PHE A 91 -5.08 16.27 -0.92
C PHE A 91 -5.44 16.59 0.55
N TRP A 92 -6.01 17.78 0.79
CA TRP A 92 -6.43 18.21 2.12
C TRP A 92 -7.70 17.51 2.62
N ASN A 93 -8.62 17.18 1.71
CA ASN A 93 -9.90 16.54 2.06
C ASN A 93 -9.71 15.06 2.37
N ALA A 94 -8.88 14.35 1.64
CA ALA A 94 -8.62 12.93 1.85
C ALA A 94 -8.12 12.63 3.27
N THR A 95 -7.36 13.53 3.86
CA THR A 95 -6.76 13.36 5.17
C THR A 95 -7.65 13.83 6.35
N THR A 96 -8.69 14.62 6.09
CA THR A 96 -9.49 15.28 7.15
C THR A 96 -10.82 14.61 7.47
N GLU A 97 -11.47 13.97 6.50
CA GLU A 97 -12.82 13.43 6.70
C GLU A 97 -12.85 12.01 7.26
N LEU A 98 -11.71 11.33 7.29
CA LEU A 98 -11.70 9.90 7.16
C LEU A 98 -11.39 9.10 8.41
N SER A 99 -10.63 9.62 9.33
CA SER A 99 -10.23 8.81 10.48
C SER A 99 -10.68 9.38 11.82
N ASN A 100 -10.89 10.68 11.90
CA ASN A 100 -11.39 11.32 13.13
C ASN A 100 -11.72 12.79 12.85
N PRO A 101 -12.97 13.26 12.98
CA PRO A 101 -13.31 14.69 12.86
C PRO A 101 -12.60 15.58 13.90
N LYS A 102 -11.89 15.00 14.86
CA LYS A 102 -11.03 15.69 15.81
C LYS A 102 -9.55 15.69 15.42
N LYS A 103 -9.13 14.95 14.39
CA LYS A 103 -7.79 15.09 13.84
C LYS A 103 -7.77 16.33 12.95
N ALA A 104 -6.87 17.24 13.31
CA ALA A 104 -6.63 18.45 12.55
C ALA A 104 -6.33 18.15 11.08
N LYS A 105 -6.75 19.06 10.22
CA LYS A 105 -6.34 19.10 8.80
C LYS A 105 -4.84 18.88 8.71
N VAL A 106 -4.38 18.12 7.71
CA VAL A 106 -2.98 18.11 7.31
C VAL A 106 -2.51 19.56 7.27
N SER A 107 -1.50 19.87 8.03
CA SER A 107 -0.97 21.22 8.12
C SER A 107 0.21 21.39 7.17
N THR A 108 0.54 22.63 6.87
CA THR A 108 1.77 22.93 6.12
C THR A 108 3.01 22.33 6.82
N SER A 109 2.99 22.23 8.15
CA SER A 109 4.07 21.59 8.92
C SER A 109 4.17 20.09 8.65
N ASP A 110 3.05 19.38 8.43
CA ASP A 110 3.06 17.93 8.15
C ASP A 110 3.68 17.67 6.77
N VAL A 111 3.34 18.49 5.77
CA VAL A 111 3.97 18.46 4.44
C VAL A 111 5.47 18.70 4.53
N GLN A 112 5.91 19.70 5.30
CA GLN A 112 7.32 20.00 5.49
C GLN A 112 8.05 18.85 6.21
N GLN A 113 7.43 18.22 7.19
CA GLN A 113 7.99 17.06 7.90
C GLN A 113 8.13 15.84 6.98
N ARG A 114 7.09 15.55 6.18
CA ARG A 114 7.17 14.52 5.13
C ARG A 114 8.35 14.77 4.20
N ASP A 115 8.43 15.95 3.63
CA ASP A 115 9.45 16.30 2.65
C ASP A 115 10.86 16.25 3.26
N ALA A 116 11.03 16.68 4.51
CA ALA A 116 12.29 16.57 5.23
C ALA A 116 12.69 15.11 5.43
N LYS A 117 11.76 14.28 5.88
CA LYS A 117 11.95 12.84 6.10
C LYS A 117 12.36 12.10 4.81
N LEU A 118 11.69 12.38 3.70
CA LEU A 118 11.99 11.72 2.43
C LEU A 118 13.37 12.12 1.89
N ARG A 119 13.79 13.38 2.08
CA ARG A 119 15.12 13.86 1.64
C ARG A 119 16.30 13.22 2.38
N GLU A 120 16.08 12.57 3.51
CA GLU A 120 17.14 11.83 4.22
C GLU A 120 17.60 10.59 3.44
N PHE A 121 16.80 10.13 2.47
CA PHE A 121 17.06 8.95 1.67
C PHE A 121 17.35 9.33 0.22
N SER A 122 18.60 9.19 -0.23
CA SER A 122 18.99 9.50 -1.62
C SER A 122 18.33 8.58 -2.66
N SER A 123 17.82 7.42 -2.23
CA SER A 123 17.11 6.46 -3.07
C SER A 123 15.64 6.81 -3.31
N ILE A 124 15.09 7.82 -2.58
CA ILE A 124 13.69 8.22 -2.70
C ILE A 124 13.57 9.44 -3.61
N SER A 125 12.71 9.34 -4.61
CA SER A 125 12.26 10.45 -5.45
C SER A 125 10.77 10.68 -5.22
N PHE A 126 10.43 11.81 -4.63
CA PHE A 126 9.03 12.23 -4.43
C PHE A 126 8.59 13.16 -5.55
N ARG A 127 7.43 12.86 -6.15
CA ARG A 127 6.83 13.67 -7.22
C ARG A 127 5.39 14.02 -6.88
N GLU A 128 5.11 15.33 -6.76
CA GLU A 128 3.74 15.84 -6.65
C GLU A 128 3.04 15.73 -8.00
N THR A 129 2.12 14.78 -8.13
CA THR A 129 1.34 14.57 -9.35
C THR A 129 0.05 13.81 -9.06
N ASN A 130 -0.96 14.01 -9.88
CA ASN A 130 -2.12 13.15 -9.87
C ASN A 130 -1.79 11.83 -10.55
N SER A 131 -2.09 10.70 -9.89
CA SER A 131 -1.80 9.34 -10.41
C SER A 131 -2.42 9.08 -11.79
N LEU A 132 -3.51 9.76 -12.14
CA LEU A 132 -4.09 9.68 -13.48
C LEU A 132 -3.11 10.09 -14.59
N ALA A 133 -2.13 10.95 -14.29
CA ALA A 133 -1.10 11.34 -15.24
C ALA A 133 -0.16 10.18 -15.62
N LEU A 134 -0.07 9.14 -14.80
CA LEU A 134 0.68 7.92 -15.12
C LEU A 134 0.21 7.28 -16.43
N THR A 135 -1.04 7.51 -16.84
CA THR A 135 -1.59 7.00 -18.12
C THR A 135 -0.74 7.40 -19.33
N PHE A 136 -0.11 8.58 -19.25
CA PHE A 136 0.71 9.13 -20.33
C PHE A 136 2.22 8.86 -20.17
N GLN A 137 2.62 8.17 -19.10
CA GLN A 137 4.02 7.80 -18.86
C GLN A 137 4.41 6.61 -19.76
N GLU A 138 5.41 6.79 -20.62
CA GLU A 138 5.66 5.81 -21.69
C GLU A 138 6.60 4.67 -21.32
N SER A 139 7.63 4.86 -20.52
CA SER A 139 8.76 3.91 -20.49
C SER A 139 9.22 3.40 -19.15
N ASP A 140 8.88 4.04 -18.07
CA ASP A 140 9.40 3.59 -16.78
C ASP A 140 8.73 2.30 -16.34
N LYS A 141 9.55 1.32 -16.00
CA LYS A 141 9.11 0.01 -15.51
C LYS A 141 9.62 -0.20 -14.09
N TYR A 142 8.77 -0.83 -13.29
CA TYR A 142 9.03 -1.10 -11.88
C TYR A 142 8.95 -2.59 -11.58
N ASP A 143 9.70 -3.04 -10.61
CA ASP A 143 9.71 -4.43 -10.16
C ASP A 143 8.69 -4.67 -9.06
N LEU A 144 8.37 -3.61 -8.29
CA LEU A 144 7.31 -3.59 -7.30
C LEU A 144 6.53 -2.28 -7.45
N ILE A 145 5.19 -2.37 -7.48
CA ILE A 145 4.33 -1.19 -7.42
C ILE A 145 3.36 -1.36 -6.25
N TRP A 146 3.26 -0.34 -5.42
CA TRP A 146 2.33 -0.28 -4.29
C TRP A 146 1.27 0.78 -4.54
N VAL A 147 -0.01 0.39 -4.49
CA VAL A 147 -1.16 1.28 -4.72
C VAL A 147 -1.89 1.48 -3.40
N ASP A 148 -1.79 2.69 -2.88
CA ASP A 148 -2.41 3.14 -1.62
C ASP A 148 -2.91 4.60 -1.75
N GLY A 149 -3.44 4.94 -2.92
CA GLY A 149 -4.02 6.25 -3.20
C GLY A 149 -5.52 6.31 -2.90
N ASP A 150 -6.31 6.78 -3.88
CA ASP A 150 -7.78 6.78 -3.79
C ASP A 150 -8.32 5.38 -4.08
N HIS A 151 -9.16 4.85 -3.18
CA HIS A 151 -9.72 3.50 -3.28
C HIS A 151 -11.11 3.46 -3.93
N THR A 152 -11.54 4.56 -4.54
CA THR A 152 -12.88 4.67 -5.15
C THR A 152 -12.83 4.81 -6.66
N TYR A 153 -13.94 4.46 -7.33
CA TYR A 153 -14.07 4.68 -8.77
C TYR A 153 -14.12 6.18 -9.09
N PRO A 154 -13.58 6.61 -10.25
CA PRO A 154 -12.87 5.81 -11.25
C PRO A 154 -11.36 5.66 -10.97
N VAL A 155 -10.81 6.39 -9.97
CA VAL A 155 -9.37 6.58 -9.76
C VAL A 155 -8.69 5.23 -9.52
N VAL A 156 -9.19 4.42 -8.61
CA VAL A 156 -8.58 3.12 -8.27
C VAL A 156 -8.46 2.19 -9.48
N SER A 157 -9.44 2.19 -10.40
CA SER A 157 -9.39 1.36 -11.60
C SER A 157 -8.28 1.80 -12.55
N ILE A 158 -8.07 3.10 -12.66
CA ILE A 158 -7.01 3.67 -13.50
C ILE A 158 -5.64 3.43 -12.86
N ASP A 159 -5.52 3.57 -11.54
CA ASP A 159 -4.28 3.29 -10.82
C ASP A 159 -3.86 1.82 -10.97
N ILE A 160 -4.81 0.88 -10.83
CA ILE A 160 -4.56 -0.55 -11.03
C ILE A 160 -4.15 -0.83 -12.49
N ALA A 161 -4.83 -0.23 -13.47
CA ALA A 161 -4.49 -0.38 -14.89
C ALA A 161 -3.09 0.18 -15.21
N ASN A 162 -2.77 1.36 -14.68
CA ASN A 162 -1.45 1.98 -14.83
C ASN A 162 -0.37 1.15 -14.14
N ALA A 163 -0.61 0.68 -12.90
CA ALA A 163 0.31 -0.17 -12.19
C ALA A 163 0.64 -1.44 -13.00
N LEU A 164 -0.38 -2.13 -13.53
CA LEU A 164 -0.15 -3.31 -14.36
C LEU A 164 0.64 -2.98 -15.64
N ARG A 165 0.36 -1.85 -16.29
CA ARG A 165 1.07 -1.41 -17.51
C ARG A 165 2.53 -1.07 -17.23
N LEU A 166 2.82 -0.45 -16.09
CA LEU A 166 4.16 -0.01 -15.67
C LEU A 166 4.98 -1.11 -15.00
N LEU A 167 4.37 -2.26 -14.67
CA LEU A 167 5.05 -3.37 -14.03
C LEU A 167 5.94 -4.13 -15.01
N ASN A 168 7.15 -4.47 -14.59
CA ASN A 168 8.01 -5.41 -15.28
C ASN A 168 7.40 -6.82 -15.31
N VAL A 169 7.76 -7.62 -16.31
CA VAL A 169 7.43 -9.05 -16.32
C VAL A 169 8.10 -9.72 -15.13
N GLY A 170 7.32 -10.46 -14.34
CA GLY A 170 7.77 -11.07 -13.10
C GLY A 170 7.77 -10.13 -11.88
N GLY A 171 7.38 -8.87 -12.06
CA GLY A 171 7.21 -7.93 -10.95
C GLY A 171 5.95 -8.19 -10.13
N MET A 172 5.85 -7.50 -8.98
CA MET A 172 4.75 -7.64 -8.03
C MET A 172 3.95 -6.35 -7.89
N LEU A 173 2.65 -6.50 -7.69
CA LEU A 173 1.72 -5.42 -7.37
C LEU A 173 1.19 -5.62 -5.95
N GLY A 174 1.30 -4.60 -5.12
CA GLY A 174 0.64 -4.53 -3.82
C GLY A 174 -0.50 -3.51 -3.84
N PHE A 175 -1.60 -3.84 -3.17
CA PHE A 175 -2.76 -2.97 -3.07
C PHE A 175 -3.22 -2.92 -1.63
N ASP A 176 -3.34 -1.70 -1.08
CA ASP A 176 -3.83 -1.51 0.28
C ASP A 176 -5.36 -1.36 0.33
N ASP A 177 -5.91 -1.43 1.53
CA ASP A 177 -7.31 -1.15 1.87
C ASP A 177 -8.37 -1.89 1.02
N ILE A 178 -8.17 -3.20 0.82
CA ILE A 178 -9.09 -4.05 0.07
C ILE A 178 -10.24 -4.54 0.96
N TYR A 179 -11.49 -4.37 0.48
CA TYR A 179 -12.68 -4.95 1.08
C TYR A 179 -13.40 -5.88 0.10
N GLU A 180 -13.67 -7.12 0.52
CA GLU A 180 -14.45 -8.09 -0.27
C GLU A 180 -15.96 -7.81 -0.23
N THR A 181 -16.41 -6.98 0.71
CA THR A 181 -17.85 -6.67 0.90
C THR A 181 -18.04 -5.15 0.93
N PRO A 182 -19.19 -4.66 0.44
CA PRO A 182 -19.52 -3.25 0.46
C PRO A 182 -19.41 -2.64 1.86
N GLN A 183 -18.82 -1.48 1.96
CA GLN A 183 -18.71 -0.71 3.20
C GLN A 183 -19.67 0.48 3.13
N THR A 184 -20.61 0.55 4.06
CA THR A 184 -21.63 1.60 4.09
C THR A 184 -21.23 2.83 4.91
N ASN A 185 -20.15 2.71 5.70
CA ASN A 185 -19.77 3.73 6.69
C ASN A 185 -18.60 4.62 6.25
N TYR A 186 -18.06 4.41 5.05
CA TYR A 186 -16.90 5.15 4.55
C TYR A 186 -17.16 5.62 3.12
N GLN A 187 -16.94 6.92 2.86
CA GLN A 187 -17.19 7.51 1.55
C GLN A 187 -16.06 7.29 0.53
N TRP A 188 -14.91 6.83 0.96
CA TRP A 188 -13.65 6.77 0.18
C TRP A 188 -12.96 5.42 0.25
N VAL A 189 -13.51 4.48 0.96
CA VAL A 189 -13.04 3.08 0.99
C VAL A 189 -14.26 2.19 0.78
N GLY A 190 -14.33 1.63 -0.40
CA GLY A 190 -15.40 0.75 -0.79
C GLY A 190 -14.89 -0.62 -1.23
N GLN A 191 -15.72 -1.29 -2.00
CA GLN A 191 -15.42 -2.59 -2.60
C GLN A 191 -14.72 -2.43 -3.97
N GLU A 192 -14.59 -1.21 -4.46
CA GLU A 192 -14.20 -0.88 -5.84
C GLU A 192 -12.81 -1.40 -6.19
N SER A 193 -11.87 -1.33 -5.25
CA SER A 193 -10.53 -1.93 -5.43
C SER A 193 -10.62 -3.44 -5.65
N TYR A 194 -11.41 -4.14 -4.81
CA TYR A 194 -11.61 -5.59 -4.94
C TYR A 194 -12.30 -5.96 -6.24
N GLU A 195 -13.38 -5.25 -6.59
CA GLU A 195 -14.12 -5.48 -7.84
C GLU A 195 -13.22 -5.31 -9.06
N THR A 196 -12.38 -4.28 -9.07
CA THR A 196 -11.41 -4.05 -10.15
C THR A 196 -10.41 -5.21 -10.23
N LEU A 197 -9.83 -5.65 -9.12
CA LEU A 197 -8.91 -6.79 -9.10
C LEU A 197 -9.55 -8.07 -9.63
N VAL A 198 -10.82 -8.32 -9.25
CA VAL A 198 -11.60 -9.47 -9.75
C VAL A 198 -11.79 -9.39 -11.27
N GLN A 199 -12.11 -8.21 -11.82
CA GLN A 199 -12.25 -8.03 -13.27
C GLN A 199 -10.94 -8.30 -14.01
N PHE A 200 -9.80 -7.79 -13.51
CA PHE A 200 -8.48 -8.05 -14.09
C PHE A 200 -8.09 -9.53 -14.01
N LYS A 201 -8.42 -10.21 -12.91
CA LYS A 201 -8.23 -11.66 -12.77
C LYS A 201 -9.08 -12.44 -13.76
N ASN A 202 -10.37 -12.10 -13.89
CA ASN A 202 -11.28 -12.75 -14.85
C ASN A 202 -10.85 -12.54 -16.31
N ALA A 203 -10.20 -11.41 -16.60
CA ALA A 203 -9.59 -11.14 -17.90
C ALA A 203 -8.26 -11.89 -18.12
N GLY A 204 -7.76 -12.64 -17.13
CA GLY A 204 -6.50 -13.38 -17.22
C GLY A 204 -5.25 -12.50 -17.21
N LEU A 205 -5.34 -11.28 -16.69
CA LEU A 205 -4.23 -10.31 -16.67
C LEU A 205 -3.39 -10.44 -15.41
N ILE A 206 -4.01 -10.71 -14.28
CA ILE A 206 -3.35 -10.88 -12.97
C ILE A 206 -3.87 -12.13 -12.28
N ASP A 207 -3.07 -12.67 -11.37
CA ASP A 207 -3.56 -13.49 -10.24
C ASP A 207 -3.22 -12.76 -8.94
N PHE A 208 -4.13 -12.78 -7.96
CA PHE A 208 -3.91 -12.13 -6.70
C PHE A 208 -4.33 -12.97 -5.50
N LYS A 209 -3.67 -12.73 -4.38
CA LYS A 209 -3.98 -13.30 -3.08
C LYS A 209 -4.18 -12.19 -2.06
N LEU A 210 -4.99 -12.47 -1.04
CA LEU A 210 -5.32 -11.54 0.02
C LEU A 210 -4.66 -11.98 1.33
N ILE A 211 -4.05 -11.03 2.04
CA ILE A 211 -3.64 -11.19 3.43
C ILE A 211 -4.47 -10.25 4.31
N LEU A 212 -4.60 -10.58 5.59
CA LEU A 212 -5.30 -9.72 6.54
C LEU A 212 -4.48 -8.44 6.76
N LYS A 213 -5.11 -7.26 6.58
CA LYS A 213 -4.42 -5.99 6.83
C LYS A 213 -4.24 -5.72 8.33
N LYS A 214 -5.20 -6.13 9.16
CA LYS A 214 -5.15 -5.91 10.61
C LYS A 214 -5.58 -7.15 11.37
N LEU A 215 -4.81 -7.49 12.40
CA LEU A 215 -5.11 -8.58 13.32
C LEU A 215 -5.78 -7.99 14.58
N PHE A 216 -7.08 -7.76 14.51
CA PHE A 216 -7.84 -7.28 15.66
C PHE A 216 -7.90 -8.33 16.79
N ARG A 217 -7.91 -7.87 18.04
CA ARG A 217 -8.27 -8.74 19.17
C ARG A 217 -9.71 -9.22 18.99
N GLU A 218 -9.97 -10.49 19.31
CA GLU A 218 -11.23 -11.21 19.05
C GLU A 218 -12.52 -10.51 19.49
N LYS A 219 -12.47 -9.59 20.45
CA LYS A 219 -13.66 -8.91 21.00
C LYS A 219 -14.41 -8.01 20.03
N ASN A 220 -13.78 -7.59 18.92
CA ASN A 220 -14.39 -6.67 17.93
C ASN A 220 -14.33 -7.22 16.49
N TYR A 221 -14.09 -8.51 16.33
CA TYR A 221 -14.00 -9.11 15.01
C TYR A 221 -15.36 -9.17 14.33
N ASN A 222 -15.54 -8.36 13.30
CA ASN A 222 -16.64 -8.48 12.38
C ASN A 222 -16.11 -8.91 11.01
N LYS A 223 -16.40 -10.12 10.58
CA LYS A 223 -15.92 -10.67 9.31
C LYS A 223 -16.32 -9.81 8.10
N LYS A 224 -17.44 -9.05 8.21
CA LYS A 224 -17.93 -8.16 7.14
C LYS A 224 -17.16 -6.86 7.01
N SER A 225 -16.38 -6.46 8.02
CA SER A 225 -15.56 -5.23 8.00
C SER A 225 -14.06 -5.51 7.93
N GLN A 226 -13.69 -6.72 7.52
CA GLN A 226 -12.29 -7.10 7.43
C GLN A 226 -11.61 -6.42 6.26
N LYS A 227 -10.50 -5.76 6.53
CA LYS A 227 -9.61 -5.22 5.52
C LYS A 227 -8.54 -6.23 5.14
N PHE A 228 -8.18 -6.19 3.87
CA PHE A 228 -7.10 -6.99 3.31
C PHE A 228 -6.07 -6.11 2.63
N ILE A 229 -4.93 -6.71 2.37
CA ILE A 229 -3.93 -6.28 1.41
C ILE A 229 -3.95 -7.30 0.29
N ALA A 230 -3.96 -6.86 -0.96
CA ALA A 230 -3.80 -7.78 -2.09
C ALA A 230 -2.37 -7.75 -2.59
N ILE A 231 -1.83 -8.93 -2.88
CA ILE A 231 -0.59 -9.11 -3.66
C ILE A 231 -0.95 -9.80 -4.95
N ALA A 232 -0.56 -9.19 -6.05
CA ALA A 232 -0.81 -9.70 -7.38
C ALA A 232 0.49 -9.85 -8.18
N THR A 233 0.47 -10.81 -9.10
CA THR A 233 1.49 -10.97 -10.12
C THR A 233 0.84 -10.88 -11.50
N ARG A 234 1.60 -10.35 -12.46
CA ARG A 234 1.17 -10.30 -13.85
C ARG A 234 1.23 -11.71 -14.44
N VAL A 235 0.15 -12.15 -15.09
CA VAL A 235 0.06 -13.49 -15.72
C VAL A 235 0.69 -13.49 -17.11
N LYS A 236 0.65 -12.36 -17.84
CA LYS A 236 1.19 -12.22 -19.22
C LYS A 236 1.81 -10.85 -19.45
#